data_52df743c86ea8a8daaa9c82ad99595fc
#
_entry.id   52df743c86ea8a8daaa9c82ad99595fc
#
_cell.length_a   1.000
_cell.length_b   1.000
_cell.length_c   1.000
_cell.angle_alpha   90.00
_cell.angle_beta   90.00
_cell.angle_gamma   90.00
#
_symmetry.space_group_name_H-M   'P 1'
#
loop_
_entity.id
_entity.type
_entity.pdbx_description
1 polymer ?
#
loop_
_entity_poly.entity_id
_entity_poly.type
_entity_poly.pdbx_seq_one_letter_code
_entity_poly.pdbx_strand_id
1 'polypeptide(L)'
;MSQTRTETDSFGPLDVPADKYWGAQTQRSIINFPIGWERQPVSIVRALGVIKQACAEANKASGKLDAGRADAIIQAASEVVSGKFDDNFPLVVWQTGSGTQSNMNANEVIANRAIEILGGIIGSKDPVHPNDHCNMGQSSNDTFPTAMHIATAMMAHDVLLPGLEKLQSALLDKVATFDGIIKIGRTHTQDATPLTLSQEFSGYAHQVAMGIKRVKKSLEDIYELAQGGTAVGTGLNTSKGWDTTVAANMARITGLPFVTAPNKFEALAAHDAMVEISGSLKTVAASLFKIANDIRLLGSGPRCGLGELILPENEPGSSIMPGKVNPTQCEAMTQVCAHVMGNDAAVGFAGSQGHFELNVYKPMMAYNVLQSMQLLGDACSAFTDNLVVGLKADEVRIDKLMRESLMLVTALAPQIGYDNATTVAKTAHKNGTTLKEEAIALGFVDEDTFDRVVRPENMVGPKG
;
A
#
# COMPACT_ATOMS: atom_id res chain seq x y z
N MET A 1 -34.46 -22.01 -12.26
CA MET A 1 -34.07 -21.89 -10.84
C MET A 1 -32.77 -22.67 -10.67
N SER A 2 -31.74 -22.10 -10.08
CA SER A 2 -30.51 -22.84 -9.75
C SER A 2 -30.90 -23.98 -8.79
N GLN A 3 -30.32 -25.16 -8.97
CA GLN A 3 -30.48 -26.26 -8.04
C GLN A 3 -29.95 -25.87 -6.66
N THR A 4 -30.67 -26.22 -5.61
CA THR A 4 -30.28 -26.02 -4.21
C THR A 4 -30.09 -27.35 -3.51
N ARG A 5 -29.25 -27.37 -2.48
CA ARG A 5 -29.17 -28.42 -1.48
C ARG A 5 -29.47 -27.82 -0.10
N THR A 6 -30.09 -28.62 0.76
CA THR A 6 -30.37 -28.17 2.15
C THR A 6 -29.21 -28.51 3.04
N GLU A 7 -28.64 -27.50 3.74
CA GLU A 7 -27.68 -27.66 4.81
C GLU A 7 -28.25 -27.19 6.13
N THR A 8 -27.56 -27.45 7.23
CA THR A 8 -28.03 -27.11 8.58
C THR A 8 -26.95 -26.39 9.36
N ASP A 9 -27.35 -25.47 10.23
CA ASP A 9 -26.56 -24.93 11.32
C ASP A 9 -27.34 -24.99 12.64
N SER A 10 -26.86 -24.34 13.71
CA SER A 10 -27.53 -24.32 15.01
C SER A 10 -28.90 -23.61 15.00
N PHE A 11 -29.23 -22.88 13.94
CA PHE A 11 -30.54 -22.20 13.74
C PHE A 11 -31.48 -22.96 12.84
N GLY A 12 -31.08 -24.14 12.33
CA GLY A 12 -31.92 -25.01 11.54
C GLY A 12 -31.52 -25.11 10.06
N PRO A 13 -32.39 -25.74 9.23
CA PRO A 13 -32.11 -25.98 7.82
C PRO A 13 -32.16 -24.68 6.99
N LEU A 14 -31.34 -24.63 5.93
CA LEU A 14 -31.27 -23.53 4.98
C LEU A 14 -30.85 -24.04 3.62
N ASP A 15 -31.50 -23.56 2.55
CA ASP A 15 -31.13 -23.89 1.19
C ASP A 15 -29.91 -23.10 0.72
N VAL A 16 -28.95 -23.82 0.17
CA VAL A 16 -27.68 -23.32 -0.36
C VAL A 16 -27.57 -23.69 -1.84
N PRO A 17 -27.01 -22.85 -2.73
CA PRO A 17 -26.80 -23.24 -4.13
C PRO A 17 -26.01 -24.54 -4.25
N ALA A 18 -26.50 -25.49 -5.04
CA ALA A 18 -25.92 -26.84 -5.12
C ALA A 18 -24.53 -26.90 -5.73
N ASP A 19 -24.19 -25.89 -6.57
CA ASP A 19 -22.90 -25.73 -7.25
C ASP A 19 -21.81 -25.05 -6.40
N LYS A 20 -22.15 -24.59 -5.18
CA LYS A 20 -21.23 -23.88 -4.30
C LYS A 20 -20.76 -24.75 -3.13
N TYR A 21 -19.55 -24.51 -2.66
CA TYR A 21 -18.96 -25.24 -1.53
C TYR A 21 -19.25 -24.59 -0.17
N TRP A 22 -19.76 -23.34 -0.11
CA TRP A 22 -20.15 -22.75 1.17
C TRP A 22 -21.40 -23.45 1.74
N GLY A 23 -21.60 -23.31 3.05
CA GLY A 23 -22.70 -23.96 3.76
C GLY A 23 -23.72 -22.98 4.34
N ALA A 24 -24.49 -23.48 5.31
CA ALA A 24 -25.62 -22.75 5.90
C ALA A 24 -25.22 -21.45 6.61
N GLN A 25 -24.09 -21.41 7.31
CA GLN A 25 -23.66 -20.19 8.04
C GLN A 25 -23.28 -19.08 7.05
N THR A 26 -22.56 -19.39 5.98
CA THR A 26 -22.25 -18.43 4.92
C THR A 26 -23.52 -17.94 4.23
N GLN A 27 -24.42 -18.85 3.87
CA GLN A 27 -25.69 -18.48 3.23
C GLN A 27 -26.53 -17.56 4.13
N ARG A 28 -26.56 -17.82 5.43
CA ARG A 28 -27.24 -16.96 6.40
C ARG A 28 -26.60 -15.58 6.50
N SER A 29 -25.27 -15.50 6.43
CA SER A 29 -24.55 -14.23 6.39
C SER A 29 -24.90 -13.40 5.15
N ILE A 30 -24.98 -14.03 3.97
CA ILE A 30 -25.41 -13.35 2.73
C ILE A 30 -26.80 -12.72 2.90
N ILE A 31 -27.72 -13.43 3.57
CA ILE A 31 -29.09 -12.96 3.80
C ILE A 31 -29.12 -11.82 4.84
N ASN A 32 -28.32 -11.93 5.91
CA ASN A 32 -28.36 -11.01 7.03
C ASN A 32 -27.59 -9.69 6.79
N PHE A 33 -26.59 -9.69 5.88
CA PHE A 33 -25.73 -8.53 5.64
C PHE A 33 -25.73 -8.08 4.18
N PRO A 34 -26.86 -7.68 3.59
CA PRO A 34 -26.93 -7.14 2.24
C PRO A 34 -26.47 -5.67 2.21
N ILE A 35 -25.21 -5.41 2.61
CA ILE A 35 -24.67 -4.07 2.82
C ILE A 35 -23.50 -3.83 1.89
N GLY A 36 -23.58 -2.80 1.03
CA GLY A 36 -22.51 -2.39 0.13
C GLY A 36 -22.15 -3.45 -0.91
N TRP A 37 -21.05 -3.21 -1.61
CA TRP A 37 -20.49 -4.15 -2.60
C TRP A 37 -19.09 -4.64 -2.23
N GLU A 38 -18.49 -4.09 -1.17
CA GLU A 38 -17.13 -4.43 -0.73
C GLU A 38 -17.13 -5.86 -0.21
N ARG A 39 -16.37 -6.72 -0.89
CA ARG A 39 -16.18 -8.12 -0.51
C ARG A 39 -14.91 -8.28 0.32
N GLN A 40 -14.85 -9.37 1.08
CA GLN A 40 -13.59 -9.73 1.76
C GLN A 40 -12.48 -9.83 0.72
N PRO A 41 -11.32 -9.18 0.96
CA PRO A 41 -10.19 -9.26 0.04
C PRO A 41 -9.74 -10.70 -0.19
N VAL A 42 -9.38 -11.02 -1.42
CA VAL A 42 -8.89 -12.37 -1.78
C VAL A 42 -7.66 -12.76 -0.93
N SER A 43 -6.83 -11.80 -0.55
CA SER A 43 -5.69 -12.03 0.35
C SER A 43 -6.11 -12.55 1.74
N ILE A 44 -7.26 -12.13 2.28
CA ILE A 44 -7.85 -12.72 3.50
C ILE A 44 -8.27 -14.17 3.27
N VAL A 45 -8.86 -14.47 2.12
CA VAL A 45 -9.25 -15.83 1.75
C VAL A 45 -8.03 -16.75 1.69
N ARG A 46 -6.95 -16.29 1.02
CA ARG A 46 -5.66 -17.01 0.98
C ARG A 46 -5.09 -17.25 2.38
N ALA A 47 -5.08 -16.22 3.21
CA ALA A 47 -4.58 -16.29 4.59
C ALA A 47 -5.40 -17.29 5.44
N LEU A 48 -6.71 -17.30 5.31
CA LEU A 48 -7.56 -18.32 5.96
C LEU A 48 -7.21 -19.72 5.48
N GLY A 49 -6.97 -19.93 4.19
CA GLY A 49 -6.49 -21.20 3.65
C GLY A 49 -5.16 -21.64 4.28
N VAL A 50 -4.18 -20.74 4.38
CA VAL A 50 -2.89 -21.00 5.05
C VAL A 50 -3.10 -21.42 6.50
N ILE A 51 -3.96 -20.71 7.24
CA ILE A 51 -4.26 -21.03 8.64
C ILE A 51 -4.87 -22.44 8.76
N LYS A 52 -5.89 -22.74 7.94
CA LYS A 52 -6.56 -24.05 8.01
C LYS A 52 -5.63 -25.19 7.66
N GLN A 53 -4.75 -25.03 6.67
CA GLN A 53 -3.72 -25.98 6.35
C GLN A 53 -2.75 -26.18 7.53
N ALA A 54 -2.19 -25.11 8.07
CA ALA A 54 -1.22 -25.15 9.17
C ALA A 54 -1.78 -25.79 10.44
N CYS A 55 -3.06 -25.46 10.79
CA CYS A 55 -3.74 -26.04 11.93
C CYS A 55 -4.05 -27.55 11.74
N ALA A 56 -4.47 -27.96 10.55
CA ALA A 56 -4.72 -29.37 10.24
C ALA A 56 -3.42 -30.21 10.32
N GLU A 57 -2.30 -29.70 9.83
CA GLU A 57 -0.98 -30.31 9.95
C GLU A 57 -0.57 -30.49 11.42
N ALA A 58 -0.74 -29.46 12.25
CA ALA A 58 -0.42 -29.51 13.67
C ALA A 58 -1.32 -30.51 14.43
N ASN A 59 -2.62 -30.53 14.11
CA ASN A 59 -3.58 -31.45 14.73
C ASN A 59 -3.33 -32.89 14.28
N LYS A 60 -2.92 -33.12 13.04
CA LYS A 60 -2.47 -34.44 12.54
C LYS A 60 -1.22 -34.92 13.29
N ALA A 61 -0.20 -34.05 13.39
CA ALA A 61 1.05 -34.37 14.06
C ALA A 61 0.87 -34.70 15.56
N SER A 62 -0.08 -34.05 16.22
CA SER A 62 -0.42 -34.32 17.63
C SER A 62 -1.37 -35.53 17.83
N GLY A 63 -1.83 -36.16 16.76
CA GLY A 63 -2.79 -37.29 16.83
C GLY A 63 -4.22 -36.89 17.21
N LYS A 64 -4.54 -35.59 17.28
CA LYS A 64 -5.90 -35.09 17.57
C LYS A 64 -6.85 -35.22 16.39
N LEU A 65 -6.32 -35.13 15.16
CA LEU A 65 -7.05 -35.32 13.92
C LEU A 65 -6.48 -36.53 13.18
N ASP A 66 -7.32 -37.49 12.80
CA ASP A 66 -6.89 -38.66 12.05
C ASP A 66 -6.31 -38.29 10.69
N ALA A 67 -5.39 -39.13 10.21
CA ALA A 67 -4.62 -38.84 9.01
C ALA A 67 -5.49 -38.63 7.75
N GLY A 68 -6.54 -39.46 7.58
CA GLY A 68 -7.40 -39.38 6.38
C GLY A 68 -8.13 -38.06 6.29
N ARG A 69 -8.79 -37.61 7.37
CA ARG A 69 -9.45 -36.31 7.44
C ARG A 69 -8.47 -35.15 7.33
N ALA A 70 -7.33 -35.27 8.03
CA ALA A 70 -6.30 -34.24 8.01
C ALA A 70 -5.76 -33.99 6.60
N ASP A 71 -5.42 -35.06 5.88
CA ASP A 71 -4.87 -34.95 4.51
C ASP A 71 -5.87 -34.35 3.53
N ALA A 72 -7.17 -34.70 3.64
CA ALA A 72 -8.21 -34.10 2.84
C ALA A 72 -8.41 -32.60 3.15
N ILE A 73 -8.36 -32.20 4.44
CA ILE A 73 -8.44 -30.80 4.85
C ILE A 73 -7.22 -30.03 4.35
N ILE A 74 -6.01 -30.56 4.49
CA ILE A 74 -4.76 -29.95 4.03
C ILE A 74 -4.83 -29.72 2.51
N GLN A 75 -5.26 -30.72 1.73
CA GLN A 75 -5.44 -30.57 0.29
C GLN A 75 -6.48 -29.51 -0.05
N ALA A 76 -7.67 -29.55 0.56
CA ALA A 76 -8.72 -28.58 0.31
C ALA A 76 -8.28 -27.15 0.67
N ALA A 77 -7.59 -26.95 1.79
CA ALA A 77 -7.04 -25.67 2.20
C ALA A 77 -5.97 -25.15 1.23
N SER A 78 -5.08 -26.03 0.75
CA SER A 78 -4.10 -25.69 -0.29
C SER A 78 -4.78 -25.28 -1.61
N GLU A 79 -5.89 -25.92 -2.00
CA GLU A 79 -6.69 -25.51 -3.16
C GLU A 79 -7.32 -24.12 -2.97
N VAL A 80 -7.72 -23.74 -1.74
CA VAL A 80 -8.16 -22.36 -1.41
C VAL A 80 -7.00 -21.38 -1.53
N VAL A 81 -5.82 -21.70 -1.02
CA VAL A 81 -4.61 -20.88 -1.16
C VAL A 81 -4.27 -20.63 -2.64
N SER A 82 -4.44 -21.65 -3.50
CA SER A 82 -4.14 -21.53 -4.94
C SER A 82 -5.16 -20.72 -5.75
N GLY A 83 -6.33 -20.40 -5.18
CA GLY A 83 -7.37 -19.63 -5.86
C GLY A 83 -8.47 -20.43 -6.53
N LYS A 84 -8.45 -21.72 -6.43
CA LYS A 84 -9.41 -22.61 -7.10
C LYS A 84 -10.87 -22.33 -6.70
N PHE A 85 -11.08 -21.77 -5.50
CA PHE A 85 -12.41 -21.56 -4.92
C PHE A 85 -12.78 -20.10 -4.65
N ASP A 86 -12.16 -19.13 -5.34
CA ASP A 86 -12.38 -17.70 -5.07
C ASP A 86 -13.84 -17.29 -5.19
N ASP A 87 -14.60 -17.88 -6.10
CA ASP A 87 -16.03 -17.66 -6.30
C ASP A 87 -16.92 -18.27 -5.19
N ASN A 88 -16.33 -18.94 -4.20
CA ASN A 88 -16.98 -19.51 -3.03
C ASN A 88 -16.84 -18.65 -1.76
N PHE A 89 -16.33 -17.42 -1.88
CA PHE A 89 -16.16 -16.47 -0.80
C PHE A 89 -16.95 -15.17 -1.06
N PRO A 90 -18.28 -15.22 -1.00
CA PRO A 90 -19.13 -14.12 -1.43
C PRO A 90 -19.35 -13.03 -0.38
N LEU A 91 -18.81 -13.19 0.84
CA LEU A 91 -19.18 -12.36 1.97
C LEU A 91 -18.68 -10.92 1.87
N VAL A 92 -19.53 -10.01 2.29
CA VAL A 92 -19.18 -8.58 2.40
C VAL A 92 -18.26 -8.30 3.58
N VAL A 93 -17.55 -7.18 3.52
CA VAL A 93 -16.75 -6.63 4.63
C VAL A 93 -17.66 -6.26 5.82
N TRP A 94 -18.85 -5.75 5.56
CA TRP A 94 -19.84 -5.27 6.52
C TRP A 94 -20.59 -6.44 7.16
N GLN A 95 -19.91 -7.16 8.05
CA GLN A 95 -20.40 -8.34 8.75
C GLN A 95 -20.09 -8.25 10.25
N THR A 96 -20.19 -9.35 11.00
CA THR A 96 -19.76 -9.36 12.42
C THR A 96 -18.31 -8.91 12.55
N GLY A 97 -18.05 -8.01 13.47
CA GLY A 97 -16.74 -7.38 13.63
C GLY A 97 -15.61 -8.29 14.10
N SER A 98 -15.93 -9.52 14.55
CA SER A 98 -14.95 -10.57 14.85
C SER A 98 -14.43 -11.30 13.60
N GLY A 99 -15.12 -11.18 12.45
CA GLY A 99 -14.82 -11.94 11.22
C GLY A 99 -15.32 -13.39 11.25
N THR A 100 -16.22 -13.74 12.17
CA THR A 100 -16.71 -15.12 12.36
C THR A 100 -17.32 -15.69 11.10
N GLN A 101 -18.12 -14.91 10.32
CA GLN A 101 -18.71 -15.43 9.11
C GLN A 101 -17.67 -15.77 8.05
N SER A 102 -16.62 -14.96 7.89
CA SER A 102 -15.53 -15.26 6.97
C SER A 102 -14.71 -16.49 7.40
N ASN A 103 -14.46 -16.66 8.70
CA ASN A 103 -13.85 -17.88 9.23
C ASN A 103 -14.71 -19.10 8.95
N MET A 104 -16.03 -19.01 9.17
CA MET A 104 -16.95 -20.10 8.90
C MET A 104 -17.08 -20.37 7.39
N ASN A 105 -17.06 -19.36 6.55
CA ASN A 105 -17.02 -19.55 5.10
C ASN A 105 -15.82 -20.42 4.68
N ALA A 106 -14.64 -20.13 5.18
CA ALA A 106 -13.47 -20.97 4.93
C ALA A 106 -13.63 -22.39 5.49
N ASN A 107 -14.17 -22.54 6.69
CA ASN A 107 -14.42 -23.86 7.28
C ASN A 107 -15.41 -24.68 6.45
N GLU A 108 -16.51 -24.07 5.98
CA GLU A 108 -17.54 -24.73 5.18
C GLU A 108 -17.02 -25.14 3.80
N VAL A 109 -16.31 -24.25 3.10
CA VAL A 109 -15.73 -24.52 1.78
C VAL A 109 -14.70 -25.65 1.88
N ILE A 110 -13.80 -25.58 2.85
CA ILE A 110 -12.75 -26.59 3.05
C ILE A 110 -13.37 -27.93 3.48
N ALA A 111 -14.35 -27.91 4.40
CA ALA A 111 -15.04 -29.14 4.83
C ALA A 111 -15.76 -29.82 3.67
N ASN A 112 -16.54 -29.08 2.88
CA ASN A 112 -17.27 -29.64 1.76
C ASN A 112 -16.32 -30.17 0.67
N ARG A 113 -15.20 -29.49 0.40
CA ARG A 113 -14.18 -29.99 -0.52
C ARG A 113 -13.49 -31.25 0.03
N ALA A 114 -13.17 -31.30 1.30
CA ALA A 114 -12.59 -32.48 1.95
C ALA A 114 -13.55 -33.69 1.96
N ILE A 115 -14.85 -33.44 2.17
CA ILE A 115 -15.90 -34.48 2.04
C ILE A 115 -15.90 -35.06 0.62
N GLU A 116 -15.86 -34.19 -0.40
CA GLU A 116 -15.82 -34.64 -1.80
C GLU A 116 -14.54 -35.45 -2.11
N ILE A 117 -13.37 -35.01 -1.63
CA ILE A 117 -12.09 -35.75 -1.76
C ILE A 117 -12.20 -37.15 -1.16
N LEU A 118 -12.91 -37.30 -0.05
CA LEU A 118 -13.12 -38.57 0.64
C LEU A 118 -14.31 -39.39 0.08
N GLY A 119 -14.95 -38.94 -0.99
CA GLY A 119 -16.07 -39.63 -1.63
C GLY A 119 -17.41 -39.51 -0.91
N GLY A 120 -17.55 -38.56 0.03
CA GLY A 120 -18.78 -38.25 0.75
C GLY A 120 -19.73 -37.31 -0.02
N ILE A 121 -20.85 -36.95 0.59
CA ILE A 121 -21.87 -36.07 0.02
C ILE A 121 -21.66 -34.65 0.54
N ILE A 122 -21.44 -33.68 -0.37
CA ILE A 122 -21.28 -32.27 -0.02
C ILE A 122 -22.48 -31.81 0.82
N GLY A 123 -22.21 -31.11 1.93
CA GLY A 123 -23.22 -30.61 2.86
C GLY A 123 -23.61 -31.60 3.98
N SER A 124 -23.16 -32.86 3.90
CA SER A 124 -23.49 -33.88 4.91
C SER A 124 -22.81 -33.68 6.26
N LYS A 125 -21.70 -32.92 6.30
CA LYS A 125 -20.78 -32.80 7.45
C LYS A 125 -20.11 -34.13 7.86
N ASP A 126 -20.17 -35.13 7.03
CA ASP A 126 -19.56 -36.45 7.22
C ASP A 126 -18.78 -36.85 5.94
N PRO A 127 -17.53 -37.29 6.04
CA PRO A 127 -16.74 -37.55 7.25
C PRO A 127 -16.03 -36.31 7.85
N VAL A 128 -16.16 -35.11 7.27
CA VAL A 128 -15.50 -33.88 7.76
C VAL A 128 -16.56 -32.86 8.21
N HIS A 129 -16.45 -32.42 9.48
CA HIS A 129 -17.30 -31.40 10.03
C HIS A 129 -16.59 -30.04 10.05
N PRO A 130 -17.22 -28.92 9.60
CA PRO A 130 -16.56 -27.62 9.52
C PRO A 130 -16.08 -27.08 10.87
N ASN A 131 -16.83 -27.28 11.96
CA ASN A 131 -16.43 -26.82 13.28
C ASN A 131 -15.49 -27.80 13.98
N ASP A 132 -15.80 -29.11 13.97
CA ASP A 132 -15.09 -30.09 14.78
C ASP A 132 -13.72 -30.45 14.21
N HIS A 133 -13.58 -30.41 12.88
CA HIS A 133 -12.36 -30.81 12.20
C HIS A 133 -11.59 -29.63 11.58
N CYS A 134 -12.24 -28.77 10.77
CA CYS A 134 -11.59 -27.64 10.11
C CYS A 134 -11.25 -26.51 11.08
N ASN A 135 -12.04 -26.34 12.15
CA ASN A 135 -11.82 -25.33 13.18
C ASN A 135 -11.24 -25.87 14.50
N MET A 136 -10.75 -27.11 14.50
CA MET A 136 -10.21 -27.75 15.70
C MET A 136 -9.06 -26.95 16.34
N GLY A 137 -9.20 -26.61 17.63
CA GLY A 137 -8.22 -25.81 18.37
C GLY A 137 -8.23 -24.33 18.03
N GLN A 138 -9.24 -23.82 17.35
CA GLN A 138 -9.34 -22.45 16.86
C GLN A 138 -10.60 -21.76 17.38
N SER A 139 -10.57 -20.44 17.35
CA SER A 139 -11.74 -19.55 17.42
C SER A 139 -11.65 -18.56 16.28
N SER A 140 -12.76 -17.98 15.83
CA SER A 140 -12.70 -16.83 14.93
C SER A 140 -11.93 -15.66 15.54
N ASN A 141 -11.91 -15.58 16.88
CA ASN A 141 -11.30 -14.49 17.62
C ASN A 141 -9.76 -14.46 17.47
N ASP A 142 -9.10 -15.61 17.38
CA ASP A 142 -7.66 -15.71 17.11
C ASP A 142 -7.35 -15.94 15.61
N THR A 143 -8.25 -16.61 14.89
CA THR A 143 -8.04 -16.95 13.46
C THR A 143 -8.15 -15.73 12.56
N PHE A 144 -9.14 -14.87 12.75
CA PHE A 144 -9.31 -13.71 11.86
C PHE A 144 -8.19 -12.66 12.00
N PRO A 145 -7.74 -12.26 13.23
CA PRO A 145 -6.56 -11.40 13.33
C PRO A 145 -5.28 -12.04 12.78
N THR A 146 -5.13 -13.35 12.91
CA THR A 146 -4.03 -14.08 12.25
C THR A 146 -4.13 -13.95 10.73
N ALA A 147 -5.33 -14.08 10.15
CA ALA A 147 -5.54 -13.88 8.72
C ALA A 147 -5.26 -12.43 8.30
N MET A 148 -5.60 -11.44 9.11
CA MET A 148 -5.26 -10.03 8.87
C MET A 148 -3.74 -9.85 8.74
N HIS A 149 -2.97 -10.39 9.67
CA HIS A 149 -1.51 -10.30 9.69
C HIS A 149 -0.87 -11.03 8.50
N ILE A 150 -1.28 -12.28 8.25
CA ILE A 150 -0.76 -13.06 7.10
C ILE A 150 -1.05 -12.36 5.78
N ALA A 151 -2.29 -11.92 5.56
CA ALA A 151 -2.69 -11.23 4.35
C ALA A 151 -1.91 -9.92 4.15
N THR A 152 -1.72 -9.16 5.23
CA THR A 152 -0.95 -7.90 5.22
C THR A 152 0.51 -8.16 4.86
N ALA A 153 1.16 -9.15 5.47
CA ALA A 153 2.55 -9.49 5.16
C ALA A 153 2.71 -9.96 3.71
N MET A 154 1.86 -10.88 3.24
CA MET A 154 1.88 -11.35 1.85
C MET A 154 1.68 -10.20 0.86
N MET A 155 0.66 -9.35 1.06
CA MET A 155 0.39 -8.20 0.19
C MET A 155 1.55 -7.19 0.18
N ALA A 156 2.21 -6.98 1.32
CA ALA A 156 3.38 -6.12 1.38
C ALA A 156 4.54 -6.66 0.53
N HIS A 157 4.81 -7.96 0.58
CA HIS A 157 5.89 -8.59 -0.17
C HIS A 157 5.58 -8.81 -1.65
N ASP A 158 4.32 -9.13 -1.97
CA ASP A 158 3.94 -9.50 -3.35
C ASP A 158 3.57 -8.30 -4.22
N VAL A 159 3.10 -7.19 -3.62
CA VAL A 159 2.53 -6.05 -4.35
C VAL A 159 3.17 -4.73 -3.95
N LEU A 160 3.12 -4.36 -2.67
CA LEU A 160 3.49 -3.01 -2.24
C LEU A 160 4.99 -2.74 -2.39
N LEU A 161 5.84 -3.58 -1.78
CA LEU A 161 7.28 -3.39 -1.82
C LEU A 161 7.85 -3.47 -3.24
N PRO A 162 7.45 -4.44 -4.08
CA PRO A 162 7.87 -4.46 -5.49
C PRO A 162 7.50 -3.19 -6.26
N GLY A 163 6.29 -2.65 -6.05
CA GLY A 163 5.85 -1.40 -6.68
C GLY A 163 6.68 -0.19 -6.25
N LEU A 164 6.95 -0.07 -4.95
CA LEU A 164 7.78 1.00 -4.40
C LEU A 164 9.25 0.88 -4.84
N GLU A 165 9.82 -0.31 -4.83
CA GLU A 165 11.20 -0.57 -5.25
C GLU A 165 11.40 -0.29 -6.74
N LYS A 166 10.42 -0.65 -7.58
CA LYS A 166 10.39 -0.30 -9.00
C LYS A 166 10.38 1.22 -9.22
N LEU A 167 9.54 1.95 -8.50
CA LEU A 167 9.49 3.40 -8.58
C LEU A 167 10.81 4.04 -8.12
N GLN A 168 11.37 3.57 -7.00
CA GLN A 168 12.65 4.04 -6.51
C GLN A 168 13.76 3.88 -7.55
N SER A 169 13.85 2.71 -8.17
CA SER A 169 14.84 2.44 -9.22
C SER A 169 14.70 3.41 -10.40
N ALA A 170 13.49 3.60 -10.90
CA ALA A 170 13.25 4.52 -12.02
C ALA A 170 13.56 5.98 -11.67
N LEU A 171 13.30 6.41 -10.44
CA LEU A 171 13.68 7.75 -9.99
C LEU A 171 15.21 7.90 -9.91
N LEU A 172 15.95 6.88 -9.46
CA LEU A 172 17.41 6.88 -9.46
C LEU A 172 17.99 6.91 -10.87
N ASP A 173 17.38 6.24 -11.84
CA ASP A 173 17.75 6.33 -13.26
C ASP A 173 17.56 7.76 -13.78
N LYS A 174 16.51 8.47 -13.33
CA LYS A 174 16.32 9.88 -13.67
C LYS A 174 17.34 10.80 -12.97
N VAL A 175 17.73 10.49 -11.74
CA VAL A 175 18.85 11.20 -11.09
C VAL A 175 20.11 11.15 -11.95
N ALA A 176 20.44 9.97 -12.49
CA ALA A 176 21.59 9.81 -13.37
C ALA A 176 21.40 10.51 -14.74
N THR A 177 20.20 10.39 -15.33
CA THR A 177 19.90 10.96 -16.65
C THR A 177 19.87 12.49 -16.65
N PHE A 178 19.46 13.11 -15.53
CA PHE A 178 19.33 14.55 -15.39
C PHE A 178 20.57 15.22 -14.77
N ASP A 179 21.66 14.46 -14.66
CA ASP A 179 22.92 15.00 -14.13
C ASP A 179 23.42 16.18 -14.97
N GLY A 180 23.89 17.20 -14.27
CA GLY A 180 24.40 18.43 -14.90
C GLY A 180 23.36 19.40 -15.45
N ILE A 181 22.07 19.07 -15.47
CA ILE A 181 20.99 19.98 -15.89
C ILE A 181 20.68 20.97 -14.76
N ILE A 182 21.16 22.21 -14.89
CA ILE A 182 20.96 23.26 -13.90
C ILE A 182 19.64 23.99 -14.16
N LYS A 183 18.82 24.10 -13.13
CA LYS A 183 17.52 24.77 -13.18
C LYS A 183 17.36 25.77 -12.04
N ILE A 184 16.34 26.64 -12.12
CA ILE A 184 15.98 27.49 -10.98
C ILE A 184 15.27 26.64 -9.93
N GLY A 185 15.67 26.78 -8.67
CA GLY A 185 14.92 26.25 -7.54
C GLY A 185 13.72 27.11 -7.24
N ARG A 186 12.72 26.52 -6.56
CA ARG A 186 11.52 27.26 -6.11
C ARG A 186 11.21 26.92 -4.66
N THR A 187 10.99 27.96 -3.87
CA THR A 187 10.44 27.87 -2.52
C THR A 187 9.19 28.77 -2.45
N HIS A 188 8.13 28.32 -1.79
CA HIS A 188 6.83 29.03 -1.80
C HIS A 188 6.26 29.21 -3.21
N THR A 189 6.64 28.37 -4.17
CA THR A 189 6.38 28.52 -5.61
C THR A 189 6.99 29.79 -6.25
N GLN A 190 7.88 30.48 -5.53
CA GLN A 190 8.63 31.65 -6.00
C GLN A 190 10.05 31.24 -6.39
N ASP A 191 10.66 31.98 -7.30
CA ASP A 191 12.04 31.76 -7.73
C ASP A 191 13.01 31.79 -6.54
N ALA A 192 13.89 30.81 -6.51
CA ALA A 192 14.95 30.69 -5.52
C ALA A 192 16.32 30.51 -6.23
N THR A 193 17.35 30.10 -5.49
CA THR A 193 18.67 29.86 -6.06
C THR A 193 18.68 28.56 -6.91
N PRO A 194 19.63 28.44 -7.85
CA PRO A 194 19.76 27.25 -8.70
C PRO A 194 20.04 25.97 -7.91
N LEU A 195 19.59 24.86 -8.50
CA LEU A 195 19.98 23.49 -8.18
C LEU A 195 20.04 22.68 -9.48
N THR A 196 20.52 21.45 -9.45
CA THR A 196 20.36 20.56 -10.62
C THR A 196 19.02 19.81 -10.56
N LEU A 197 18.48 19.47 -11.73
CA LEU A 197 17.30 18.60 -11.83
C LEU A 197 17.57 17.23 -11.21
N SER A 198 18.80 16.73 -11.31
CA SER A 198 19.27 15.54 -10.61
C SER A 198 19.13 15.65 -9.09
N GLN A 199 19.53 16.79 -8.50
CA GLN A 199 19.38 17.04 -7.05
C GLN A 199 17.90 17.04 -6.64
N GLU A 200 17.02 17.64 -7.43
CA GLU A 200 15.56 17.63 -7.17
C GLU A 200 15.00 16.20 -7.18
N PHE A 201 15.30 15.40 -8.20
CA PHE A 201 14.88 14.01 -8.29
C PHE A 201 15.50 13.10 -7.23
N SER A 202 16.73 13.40 -6.77
CA SER A 202 17.34 12.66 -5.66
C SER A 202 16.54 12.77 -4.37
N GLY A 203 15.91 13.91 -4.13
CA GLY A 203 14.98 14.10 -3.01
C GLY A 203 13.77 13.18 -3.12
N TYR A 204 13.20 13.03 -4.32
CA TYR A 204 12.06 12.12 -4.57
C TYR A 204 12.46 10.66 -4.36
N ALA A 205 13.58 10.23 -4.95
CA ALA A 205 14.10 8.87 -4.77
C ALA A 205 14.36 8.54 -3.29
N HIS A 206 14.91 9.49 -2.53
CA HIS A 206 15.15 9.31 -1.11
C HIS A 206 13.85 9.22 -0.28
N GLN A 207 12.81 10.01 -0.60
CA GLN A 207 11.50 9.90 0.05
C GLN A 207 10.90 8.50 -0.13
N VAL A 208 10.97 7.92 -1.34
CA VAL A 208 10.49 6.55 -1.61
C VAL A 208 11.32 5.53 -0.85
N ALA A 209 12.66 5.65 -0.84
CA ALA A 209 13.55 4.77 -0.06
C ALA A 209 13.20 4.75 1.44
N MET A 210 12.92 5.92 2.01
CA MET A 210 12.52 6.03 3.41
C MET A 210 11.10 5.47 3.65
N GLY A 211 10.22 5.55 2.64
CA GLY A 211 8.91 4.89 2.66
C GLY A 211 9.04 3.37 2.74
N ILE A 212 9.85 2.77 1.88
CA ILE A 212 10.17 1.33 1.89
C ILE A 212 10.72 0.90 3.26
N LYS A 213 11.66 1.67 3.81
CA LYS A 213 12.24 1.38 5.15
C LYS A 213 11.16 1.39 6.24
N ARG A 214 10.21 2.34 6.22
CA ARG A 214 9.12 2.41 7.22
C ARG A 214 8.19 1.23 7.09
N VAL A 215 7.78 0.86 5.88
CA VAL A 215 6.94 -0.33 5.65
C VAL A 215 7.64 -1.59 6.16
N LYS A 216 8.91 -1.81 5.80
CA LYS A 216 9.69 -2.98 6.27
C LYS A 216 9.80 -3.03 7.80
N LYS A 217 9.95 -1.88 8.46
CA LYS A 217 9.99 -1.82 9.93
C LYS A 217 8.63 -2.18 10.55
N SER A 218 7.53 -1.65 10.03
CA SER A 218 6.20 -1.95 10.58
C SER A 218 5.72 -3.38 10.30
N LEU A 219 6.39 -4.12 9.42
CA LEU A 219 6.12 -5.54 9.21
C LEU A 219 6.64 -6.41 10.36
N GLU A 220 7.59 -5.95 11.17
CA GLU A 220 8.15 -6.73 12.27
C GLU A 220 7.06 -7.20 13.25
N ASP A 221 6.14 -6.30 13.64
CA ASP A 221 5.04 -6.62 14.54
C ASP A 221 3.89 -7.39 13.83
N ILE A 222 3.78 -7.25 12.50
CA ILE A 222 2.81 -8.03 11.70
C ILE A 222 3.16 -9.52 11.67
N TYR A 223 4.42 -9.90 11.86
CA TYR A 223 4.81 -11.31 11.90
C TYR A 223 4.39 -12.04 13.17
N GLU A 224 3.92 -11.35 14.21
CA GLU A 224 3.42 -11.94 15.44
C GLU A 224 1.94 -12.35 15.32
N LEU A 225 1.65 -13.64 15.50
CA LEU A 225 0.33 -14.21 15.20
C LEU A 225 -0.50 -14.51 16.47
N ALA A 226 -1.76 -14.12 16.41
CA ALA A 226 -2.74 -14.36 17.49
C ALA A 226 -3.14 -15.84 17.61
N GLN A 227 -2.93 -16.66 16.57
CA GLN A 227 -3.38 -18.05 16.53
C GLN A 227 -2.88 -18.84 17.75
N GLY A 228 -3.78 -19.58 18.36
CA GLY A 228 -3.55 -20.30 19.60
C GLY A 228 -4.08 -19.62 20.86
N GLY A 229 -4.51 -18.34 20.77
CA GLY A 229 -5.21 -17.66 21.86
C GLY A 229 -6.65 -18.14 22.07
N THR A 230 -7.23 -18.73 21.04
CA THR A 230 -8.62 -19.21 21.00
C THR A 230 -9.65 -18.11 21.31
N ALA A 231 -10.55 -18.32 22.26
CA ALA A 231 -11.70 -17.43 22.49
C ALA A 231 -11.32 -16.05 23.07
N VAL A 232 -10.41 -16.03 24.05
CA VAL A 232 -10.08 -14.81 24.82
C VAL A 232 -8.58 -14.64 25.11
N GLY A 233 -7.72 -15.49 24.55
CA GLY A 233 -6.26 -15.42 24.74
C GLY A 233 -5.67 -16.50 25.63
N THR A 234 -6.48 -17.32 26.30
CA THR A 234 -6.02 -18.35 27.26
C THR A 234 -5.55 -19.64 26.61
N GLY A 235 -5.82 -19.84 25.31
CA GLY A 235 -5.49 -21.09 24.62
C GLY A 235 -6.39 -22.27 25.00
N LEU A 236 -7.60 -22.02 25.47
CA LEU A 236 -8.56 -23.08 25.83
C LEU A 236 -8.76 -24.06 24.66
N ASN A 237 -8.75 -25.36 24.96
CA ASN A 237 -8.90 -26.47 23.99
C ASN A 237 -7.67 -26.72 23.09
N THR A 238 -6.55 -26.01 23.28
CA THR A 238 -5.27 -26.34 22.63
C THR A 238 -4.37 -27.16 23.55
N SER A 239 -3.25 -27.66 23.04
CA SER A 239 -2.16 -28.25 23.81
C SER A 239 -1.00 -27.28 23.93
N LYS A 240 -0.20 -27.41 25.00
CA LYS A 240 1.00 -26.58 25.19
C LYS A 240 1.93 -26.67 23.98
N GLY A 241 2.33 -25.52 23.42
CA GLY A 241 3.21 -25.40 22.26
C GLY A 241 2.49 -25.58 20.91
N TRP A 242 1.17 -25.79 20.88
CA TRP A 242 0.41 -25.89 19.65
C TRP A 242 0.46 -24.58 18.85
N ASP A 243 0.36 -23.45 19.49
CA ASP A 243 0.46 -22.10 18.91
C ASP A 243 1.81 -21.88 18.20
N THR A 244 2.92 -22.30 18.84
CA THR A 244 4.25 -22.22 18.26
C THR A 244 4.38 -23.13 17.03
N THR A 245 3.84 -24.36 17.10
CA THR A 245 3.84 -25.30 15.97
C THR A 245 3.06 -24.76 14.78
N VAL A 246 1.87 -24.19 15.03
CA VAL A 246 1.02 -23.64 13.98
C VAL A 246 1.67 -22.41 13.35
N ALA A 247 2.27 -21.51 14.12
CA ALA A 247 3.00 -20.37 13.59
C ALA A 247 4.19 -20.80 12.70
N ALA A 248 4.94 -21.82 13.13
CA ALA A 248 6.03 -22.40 12.35
C ALA A 248 5.53 -23.04 11.02
N ASN A 249 4.37 -23.71 11.03
CA ASN A 249 3.76 -24.23 9.82
C ASN A 249 3.34 -23.10 8.86
N MET A 250 2.74 -22.02 9.39
CA MET A 250 2.38 -20.84 8.59
C MET A 250 3.62 -20.17 7.97
N ALA A 251 4.71 -20.05 8.75
CA ALA A 251 5.99 -19.54 8.24
C ALA A 251 6.54 -20.39 7.10
N ARG A 252 6.50 -21.71 7.25
CA ARG A 252 6.95 -22.66 6.21
C ARG A 252 6.08 -22.60 4.94
N ILE A 253 4.76 -22.51 5.09
CA ILE A 253 3.81 -22.47 3.96
C ILE A 253 3.97 -21.18 3.16
N THR A 254 4.17 -20.05 3.83
CA THR A 254 4.24 -18.72 3.20
C THR A 254 5.66 -18.30 2.83
N GLY A 255 6.68 -18.89 3.43
CA GLY A 255 8.08 -18.44 3.32
C GLY A 255 8.37 -17.14 4.10
N LEU A 256 7.42 -16.65 4.93
CA LEU A 256 7.55 -15.43 5.73
C LEU A 256 7.84 -15.76 7.21
N PRO A 257 8.51 -14.90 7.96
CA PRO A 257 9.05 -15.21 9.29
C PRO A 257 8.01 -15.10 10.41
N PHE A 258 6.84 -15.69 10.24
CA PHE A 258 5.79 -15.69 11.25
C PHE A 258 6.17 -16.43 12.51
N VAL A 259 5.82 -15.84 13.64
CA VAL A 259 6.00 -16.37 14.98
C VAL A 259 4.72 -16.27 15.80
N THR A 260 4.63 -17.01 16.89
CA THR A 260 3.49 -16.88 17.82
C THR A 260 3.63 -15.59 18.61
N ALA A 261 2.55 -14.79 18.71
CA ALA A 261 2.57 -13.54 19.48
C ALA A 261 2.90 -13.83 20.96
N PRO A 262 3.76 -13.01 21.58
CA PRO A 262 4.17 -13.21 22.97
C PRO A 262 3.03 -13.00 23.97
N ASN A 263 2.03 -12.20 23.58
CA ASN A 263 0.81 -11.94 24.39
C ASN A 263 -0.44 -12.15 23.54
N LYS A 264 -1.14 -13.26 23.80
CA LYS A 264 -2.37 -13.59 23.07
C LYS A 264 -3.57 -12.72 23.42
N PHE A 265 -3.57 -12.11 24.60
CA PHE A 265 -4.67 -11.22 25.04
C PHE A 265 -4.64 -9.91 24.24
N GLU A 266 -3.46 -9.34 24.06
CA GLU A 266 -3.25 -8.17 23.22
C GLU A 266 -3.55 -8.51 21.75
N ALA A 267 -2.98 -9.61 21.22
CA ALA A 267 -3.10 -9.99 19.82
C ALA A 267 -4.55 -10.27 19.37
N LEU A 268 -5.47 -10.62 20.29
CA LEU A 268 -6.90 -10.79 19.99
C LEU A 268 -7.70 -9.49 20.08
N ALA A 269 -7.38 -8.64 21.07
CA ALA A 269 -8.20 -7.51 21.46
C ALA A 269 -7.72 -6.16 20.93
N ALA A 270 -6.42 -6.02 20.64
CA ALA A 270 -5.82 -4.83 20.06
C ALA A 270 -5.22 -5.15 18.69
N HIS A 271 -5.15 -4.15 17.83
CA HIS A 271 -4.61 -4.29 16.48
C HIS A 271 -3.63 -3.16 16.17
N ASP A 272 -2.76 -2.85 17.13
CA ASP A 272 -1.80 -1.75 17.07
C ASP A 272 -0.83 -1.93 15.89
N ALA A 273 -0.41 -3.17 15.59
CA ALA A 273 0.40 -3.48 14.40
C ALA A 273 -0.30 -3.08 13.08
N MET A 274 -1.63 -3.28 12.99
CA MET A 274 -2.40 -2.85 11.82
C MET A 274 -2.53 -1.32 11.74
N VAL A 275 -2.63 -0.64 12.86
CA VAL A 275 -2.66 0.83 12.93
C VAL A 275 -1.29 1.41 12.56
N GLU A 276 -0.19 0.82 13.06
CA GLU A 276 1.17 1.28 12.73
C GLU A 276 1.48 1.12 11.25
N ILE A 277 1.20 -0.04 10.66
CA ILE A 277 1.44 -0.22 9.23
C ILE A 277 0.58 0.70 8.39
N SER A 278 -0.69 0.94 8.76
CA SER A 278 -1.56 1.93 8.12
C SER A 278 -0.96 3.33 8.16
N GLY A 279 -0.41 3.75 9.30
CA GLY A 279 0.32 5.02 9.43
C GLY A 279 1.57 5.10 8.56
N SER A 280 2.26 3.98 8.36
CA SER A 280 3.38 3.88 7.43
C SER A 280 2.92 4.05 5.97
N LEU A 281 1.79 3.45 5.58
CA LEU A 281 1.17 3.62 4.25
C LEU A 281 0.74 5.06 4.02
N LYS A 282 0.13 5.72 5.01
CA LYS A 282 -0.18 7.15 4.95
C LYS A 282 1.07 8.01 4.72
N THR A 283 2.17 7.70 5.38
CA THR A 283 3.42 8.44 5.20
C THR A 283 3.97 8.26 3.78
N VAL A 284 3.89 7.04 3.22
CA VAL A 284 4.20 6.77 1.81
C VAL A 284 3.31 7.59 0.90
N ALA A 285 1.99 7.58 1.13
CA ALA A 285 1.02 8.35 0.36
C ALA A 285 1.32 9.85 0.38
N ALA A 286 1.69 10.42 1.54
CA ALA A 286 2.08 11.83 1.65
C ALA A 286 3.30 12.16 0.79
N SER A 287 4.32 11.29 0.76
CA SER A 287 5.49 11.44 -0.09
C SER A 287 5.13 11.38 -1.59
N LEU A 288 4.37 10.37 -1.99
CA LEU A 288 3.95 10.17 -3.39
C LEU A 288 3.05 11.30 -3.88
N PHE A 289 2.17 11.82 -3.01
CA PHE A 289 1.32 12.96 -3.32
C PHE A 289 2.15 14.21 -3.68
N LYS A 290 3.18 14.50 -2.89
CA LYS A 290 4.11 15.60 -3.14
C LYS A 290 4.89 15.39 -4.43
N ILE A 291 5.46 14.21 -4.66
CA ILE A 291 6.23 13.88 -5.85
C ILE A 291 5.37 14.04 -7.12
N ALA A 292 4.15 13.50 -7.11
CA ALA A 292 3.24 13.61 -8.24
C ALA A 292 2.83 15.07 -8.53
N ASN A 293 2.61 15.87 -7.49
CA ASN A 293 2.29 17.30 -7.65
C ASN A 293 3.46 18.10 -8.22
N ASP A 294 4.67 17.87 -7.75
CA ASP A 294 5.85 18.55 -8.29
C ASP A 294 6.06 18.20 -9.78
N ILE A 295 6.03 16.92 -10.13
CA ILE A 295 6.22 16.46 -11.51
C ILE A 295 5.17 17.06 -12.44
N ARG A 296 3.88 17.05 -12.06
CA ARG A 296 2.84 17.64 -12.93
C ARG A 296 2.96 19.15 -13.06
N LEU A 297 3.42 19.83 -12.00
CA LEU A 297 3.62 21.28 -12.05
C LEU A 297 4.82 21.64 -12.92
N LEU A 298 5.94 20.90 -12.82
CA LEU A 298 7.10 21.07 -13.67
C LEU A 298 6.77 20.79 -15.15
N GLY A 299 5.87 19.84 -15.43
CA GLY A 299 5.39 19.52 -16.78
C GLY A 299 4.20 20.36 -17.25
N SER A 300 3.78 21.38 -16.50
CA SER A 300 2.62 22.19 -16.83
C SER A 300 2.83 23.05 -18.07
N GLY A 301 1.78 23.22 -18.87
CA GLY A 301 1.80 24.05 -20.05
C GLY A 301 1.40 23.27 -21.30
N PRO A 302 2.30 23.09 -22.31
CA PRO A 302 3.76 23.29 -22.30
C PRO A 302 4.22 24.75 -22.49
N ARG A 303 3.43 25.62 -23.12
CA ARG A 303 3.87 26.99 -23.44
C ARG A 303 3.47 28.04 -22.38
N CYS A 304 2.31 27.87 -21.75
CA CYS A 304 1.74 28.82 -20.79
C CYS A 304 1.92 28.38 -19.32
N GLY A 305 2.71 27.37 -19.06
CA GLY A 305 3.09 26.88 -17.74
C GLY A 305 4.59 26.85 -17.55
N LEU A 306 5.07 26.04 -16.59
CA LEU A 306 6.52 25.89 -16.33
C LEU A 306 7.22 25.21 -17.50
N GLY A 307 6.73 24.05 -17.93
CA GLY A 307 7.23 23.34 -19.10
C GLY A 307 8.68 22.86 -18.99
N GLU A 308 9.18 22.64 -17.76
CA GLU A 308 10.56 22.15 -17.54
C GLU A 308 10.68 20.64 -17.78
N LEU A 309 9.58 19.90 -17.64
CA LEU A 309 9.50 18.47 -17.96
C LEU A 309 8.57 18.23 -19.14
N ILE A 310 8.95 17.31 -20.01
CA ILE A 310 8.13 16.77 -21.08
C ILE A 310 7.55 15.46 -20.58
N LEU A 311 6.21 15.42 -20.47
CA LEU A 311 5.46 14.25 -20.02
C LEU A 311 5.21 13.29 -21.20
N PRO A 312 5.19 11.96 -20.97
CA PRO A 312 4.75 11.00 -21.97
C PRO A 312 3.30 11.23 -22.40
N GLU A 313 3.02 10.98 -23.66
CA GLU A 313 1.68 11.04 -24.25
C GLU A 313 1.07 9.62 -24.24
N ASN A 314 0.21 9.33 -23.27
CA ASN A 314 -0.36 7.99 -23.11
C ASN A 314 -1.78 7.86 -23.69
N GLU A 315 -2.56 8.93 -23.63
CA GLU A 315 -3.94 8.98 -24.14
C GLU A 315 -4.34 10.41 -24.55
N PRO A 316 -5.39 10.56 -25.40
CA PRO A 316 -5.94 11.88 -25.73
C PRO A 316 -6.43 12.62 -24.48
N GLY A 317 -5.90 13.81 -24.23
CA GLY A 317 -6.15 14.59 -23.01
C GLY A 317 -7.44 15.42 -23.02
N SER A 318 -8.16 15.51 -24.15
CA SER A 318 -9.38 16.32 -24.26
C SER A 318 -10.25 15.89 -25.44
N SER A 319 -11.57 15.94 -25.24
CA SER A 319 -12.54 15.68 -26.29
C SER A 319 -12.75 16.85 -27.25
N ILE A 320 -12.31 18.08 -26.89
CA ILE A 320 -12.54 19.31 -27.67
C ILE A 320 -11.28 20.15 -27.94
N MET A 321 -10.14 19.80 -27.33
CA MET A 321 -8.85 20.47 -27.52
C MET A 321 -7.86 19.49 -28.15
N PRO A 322 -7.74 19.44 -29.50
CA PRO A 322 -6.84 18.49 -30.17
C PRO A 322 -5.38 18.67 -29.73
N GLY A 323 -4.68 17.56 -29.47
CA GLY A 323 -3.27 17.56 -29.09
C GLY A 323 -2.97 17.95 -27.63
N LYS A 324 -4.01 18.13 -26.79
CA LYS A 324 -3.82 18.38 -25.35
C LYS A 324 -3.41 17.09 -24.64
N VAL A 325 -2.31 17.13 -23.91
CA VAL A 325 -1.82 16.04 -23.04
C VAL A 325 -2.02 16.45 -21.58
N ASN A 326 -2.58 15.56 -20.78
CA ASN A 326 -2.80 15.79 -19.35
C ASN A 326 -1.82 14.95 -18.51
N PRO A 327 -1.49 15.38 -17.29
CA PRO A 327 -0.66 14.63 -16.36
C PRO A 327 -1.45 13.53 -15.63
N THR A 328 -2.13 12.65 -16.37
CA THR A 328 -3.15 11.70 -15.86
C THR A 328 -2.61 10.72 -14.84
N GLN A 329 -1.36 10.29 -14.99
CA GLN A 329 -0.70 9.43 -14.00
C GLN A 329 -0.48 10.15 -12.66
N CYS A 330 -0.17 11.45 -12.71
CA CYS A 330 -0.09 12.27 -11.48
C CYS A 330 -1.47 12.43 -10.82
N GLU A 331 -2.51 12.59 -11.62
CA GLU A 331 -3.89 12.70 -11.11
C GLU A 331 -4.33 11.40 -10.44
N ALA A 332 -4.11 10.25 -11.08
CA ALA A 332 -4.40 8.94 -10.52
C ALA A 332 -3.64 8.71 -9.21
N MET A 333 -2.33 8.99 -9.19
CA MET A 333 -1.51 8.88 -7.98
C MET A 333 -2.04 9.72 -6.83
N THR A 334 -2.41 10.98 -7.08
CA THR A 334 -2.93 11.86 -6.02
C THR A 334 -4.30 11.42 -5.50
N GLN A 335 -5.17 10.84 -6.34
CA GLN A 335 -6.43 10.25 -5.91
C GLN A 335 -6.20 9.03 -5.02
N VAL A 336 -5.31 8.13 -5.42
CA VAL A 336 -4.91 6.97 -4.60
C VAL A 336 -4.38 7.43 -3.24
N CYS A 337 -3.46 8.39 -3.21
CA CYS A 337 -2.91 8.92 -1.97
C CYS A 337 -3.98 9.51 -1.04
N ALA A 338 -4.93 10.27 -1.58
CA ALA A 338 -6.03 10.85 -0.80
C ALA A 338 -6.93 9.74 -0.21
N HIS A 339 -7.22 8.70 -1.00
CA HIS A 339 -8.01 7.56 -0.53
C HIS A 339 -7.31 6.78 0.59
N VAL A 340 -6.01 6.52 0.45
CA VAL A 340 -5.18 5.87 1.49
C VAL A 340 -5.19 6.67 2.80
N MET A 341 -5.12 8.00 2.74
CA MET A 341 -5.23 8.85 3.93
C MET A 341 -6.61 8.72 4.61
N GLY A 342 -7.67 8.59 3.83
CA GLY A 342 -9.02 8.31 4.35
C GLY A 342 -9.13 6.93 5.01
N ASN A 343 -8.54 5.91 4.39
CA ASN A 343 -8.47 4.56 4.94
C ASN A 343 -7.71 4.54 6.28
N ASP A 344 -6.58 5.26 6.37
CA ASP A 344 -5.80 5.36 7.61
C ASP A 344 -6.60 5.99 8.75
N ALA A 345 -7.38 7.02 8.47
CA ALA A 345 -8.24 7.62 9.48
C ALA A 345 -9.28 6.62 10.02
N ALA A 346 -9.87 5.81 9.15
CA ALA A 346 -10.82 4.77 9.54
C ALA A 346 -10.13 3.64 10.33
N VAL A 347 -8.92 3.22 9.93
CA VAL A 347 -8.13 2.21 10.65
C VAL A 347 -7.73 2.70 12.04
N GLY A 348 -7.26 3.95 12.17
CA GLY A 348 -6.91 4.55 13.47
C GLY A 348 -8.09 4.62 14.41
N PHE A 349 -9.28 5.03 13.92
CA PHE A 349 -10.50 5.01 14.71
C PHE A 349 -10.86 3.58 15.15
N ALA A 350 -10.84 2.62 14.23
CA ALA A 350 -11.16 1.22 14.49
C ALA A 350 -10.20 0.58 15.50
N GLY A 351 -8.89 0.89 15.40
CA GLY A 351 -7.88 0.41 16.33
C GLY A 351 -8.07 0.93 17.76
N SER A 352 -8.64 2.13 17.91
CA SER A 352 -8.95 2.71 19.24
C SER A 352 -10.17 2.08 19.91
N GLN A 353 -10.90 1.22 19.22
CA GLN A 353 -12.11 0.58 19.70
C GLN A 353 -11.80 -0.81 20.31
N GLY A 354 -12.85 -1.48 20.75
CA GLY A 354 -12.78 -2.78 21.40
C GLY A 354 -13.09 -2.67 22.88
N HIS A 355 -13.72 -3.73 23.40
CA HIS A 355 -14.04 -3.84 24.83
C HIS A 355 -13.46 -5.15 25.32
N PHE A 356 -12.66 -5.07 26.39
CA PHE A 356 -12.05 -6.22 27.05
C PHE A 356 -11.21 -7.07 26.08
N GLU A 357 -11.62 -8.30 25.80
CA GLU A 357 -10.81 -9.29 25.10
C GLU A 357 -11.03 -9.32 23.56
N LEU A 358 -11.82 -8.37 23.00
CA LEU A 358 -12.08 -8.38 21.56
C LEU A 358 -12.34 -7.00 20.96
N ASN A 359 -11.61 -6.68 19.90
CA ASN A 359 -11.95 -5.62 18.95
C ASN A 359 -12.88 -6.20 17.87
N VAL A 360 -13.97 -5.50 17.57
CA VAL A 360 -15.00 -5.94 16.61
C VAL A 360 -15.08 -5.09 15.34
N TYR A 361 -13.96 -4.50 14.94
CA TYR A 361 -13.80 -3.73 13.68
C TYR A 361 -12.85 -4.41 12.67
N LYS A 362 -12.51 -5.68 12.93
CA LYS A 362 -11.47 -6.42 12.19
C LYS A 362 -11.70 -6.48 10.69
N PRO A 363 -12.89 -6.84 10.16
CA PRO A 363 -13.07 -6.95 8.71
C PRO A 363 -12.84 -5.64 7.96
N MET A 364 -13.34 -4.52 8.49
CA MET A 364 -13.17 -3.19 7.91
C MET A 364 -11.70 -2.74 7.98
N MET A 365 -11.04 -2.97 9.12
CA MET A 365 -9.63 -2.62 9.30
C MET A 365 -8.74 -3.39 8.31
N ALA A 366 -8.95 -4.70 8.17
CA ALA A 366 -8.25 -5.53 7.20
C ALA A 366 -8.46 -5.04 5.76
N TYR A 367 -9.72 -4.78 5.38
CA TYR A 367 -10.06 -4.28 4.05
C TYR A 367 -9.32 -2.98 3.72
N ASN A 368 -9.37 -2.00 4.61
CA ASN A 368 -8.76 -0.67 4.37
C ASN A 368 -7.23 -0.74 4.26
N VAL A 369 -6.57 -1.54 5.10
CA VAL A 369 -5.10 -1.74 5.03
C VAL A 369 -4.72 -2.43 3.72
N LEU A 370 -5.38 -3.54 3.39
CA LEU A 370 -5.07 -4.33 2.19
C LEU A 370 -5.39 -3.56 0.90
N GLN A 371 -6.52 -2.83 0.87
CA GLN A 371 -6.85 -1.95 -0.25
C GLN A 371 -5.78 -0.86 -0.44
N SER A 372 -5.33 -0.25 0.65
CA SER A 372 -4.29 0.78 0.61
C SER A 372 -2.96 0.24 0.06
N MET A 373 -2.58 -0.98 0.45
CA MET A 373 -1.37 -1.64 -0.07
C MET A 373 -1.49 -1.95 -1.56
N GLN A 374 -2.63 -2.51 -1.98
CA GLN A 374 -2.89 -2.82 -3.39
C GLN A 374 -2.83 -1.55 -4.24
N LEU A 375 -3.56 -0.52 -3.84
CA LEU A 375 -3.62 0.74 -4.59
C LEU A 375 -2.26 1.43 -4.69
N LEU A 376 -1.48 1.48 -3.60
CA LEU A 376 -0.14 2.08 -3.62
C LEU A 376 0.83 1.28 -4.49
N GLY A 377 0.83 -0.04 -4.40
CA GLY A 377 1.70 -0.90 -5.22
C GLY A 377 1.39 -0.78 -6.70
N ASP A 378 0.12 -0.87 -7.08
CA ASP A 378 -0.35 -0.73 -8.46
C ASP A 378 -0.08 0.67 -9.01
N ALA A 379 -0.40 1.72 -8.22
CA ALA A 379 -0.16 3.10 -8.63
C ALA A 379 1.33 3.40 -8.81
N CYS A 380 2.21 2.90 -7.94
CA CYS A 380 3.66 3.05 -8.11
C CYS A 380 4.15 2.37 -9.39
N SER A 381 3.64 1.18 -9.71
CA SER A 381 3.99 0.46 -10.93
C SER A 381 3.51 1.20 -12.17
N ALA A 382 2.24 1.63 -12.20
CA ALA A 382 1.66 2.37 -13.32
C ALA A 382 2.35 3.74 -13.51
N PHE A 383 2.62 4.46 -12.44
CA PHE A 383 3.31 5.75 -12.45
C PHE A 383 4.75 5.61 -12.98
N THR A 384 5.41 4.51 -12.63
CA THR A 384 6.75 4.20 -13.16
C THR A 384 6.70 3.96 -14.66
N ASP A 385 5.88 3.02 -15.12
CA ASP A 385 5.86 2.57 -16.51
C ASP A 385 5.33 3.64 -17.45
N ASN A 386 4.28 4.36 -17.04
CA ASN A 386 3.56 5.28 -17.91
C ASN A 386 3.98 6.75 -17.73
N LEU A 387 4.81 7.07 -16.74
CA LEU A 387 5.26 8.44 -16.54
C LEU A 387 6.78 8.52 -16.35
N VAL A 388 7.32 7.98 -15.24
CA VAL A 388 8.71 8.25 -14.82
C VAL A 388 9.71 7.80 -15.88
N VAL A 389 9.55 6.60 -16.44
CA VAL A 389 10.44 6.06 -17.48
C VAL A 389 10.50 6.98 -18.70
N GLY A 390 9.36 7.53 -19.12
CA GLY A 390 9.22 8.37 -20.30
C GLY A 390 9.52 9.87 -20.09
N LEU A 391 9.72 10.34 -18.84
CA LEU A 391 10.02 11.74 -18.56
C LEU A 391 11.30 12.21 -19.23
N LYS A 392 11.27 13.44 -19.80
CA LYS A 392 12.42 14.13 -20.37
C LYS A 392 12.50 15.56 -19.84
N ALA A 393 13.69 16.12 -19.76
CA ALA A 393 13.90 17.53 -19.48
C ALA A 393 13.74 18.36 -20.76
N ASP A 394 13.03 19.49 -20.67
CA ASP A 394 13.10 20.54 -21.70
C ASP A 394 14.25 21.49 -21.32
N GLU A 395 15.46 21.13 -21.75
CA GLU A 395 16.67 21.88 -21.37
C GLU A 395 16.64 23.31 -21.90
N VAL A 396 16.02 23.57 -23.05
CA VAL A 396 15.87 24.92 -23.60
C VAL A 396 14.98 25.77 -22.70
N ARG A 397 13.88 25.22 -22.24
CA ARG A 397 12.95 25.89 -21.33
C ARG A 397 13.58 26.09 -19.95
N ILE A 398 14.27 25.10 -19.44
CA ILE A 398 14.99 25.16 -18.15
C ILE A 398 16.06 26.27 -18.18
N ASP A 399 16.93 26.31 -19.20
CA ASP A 399 17.96 27.32 -19.33
C ASP A 399 17.38 28.74 -19.43
N LYS A 400 16.30 28.90 -20.22
CA LYS A 400 15.63 30.17 -20.35
C LYS A 400 15.09 30.68 -19.00
N LEU A 401 14.33 29.85 -18.28
CA LEU A 401 13.76 30.24 -16.98
C LEU A 401 14.84 30.54 -15.96
N MET A 402 15.91 29.77 -15.94
CA MET A 402 17.05 29.99 -15.04
C MET A 402 17.73 31.35 -15.30
N ARG A 403 18.02 31.69 -16.56
CA ARG A 403 18.71 32.93 -16.92
C ARG A 403 17.85 34.18 -16.70
N GLU A 404 16.52 34.05 -16.76
CA GLU A 404 15.57 35.12 -16.49
C GLU A 404 15.38 35.38 -14.98
N SER A 405 15.83 34.47 -14.11
CA SER A 405 15.64 34.59 -12.66
C SER A 405 16.46 35.71 -12.02
N LEU A 406 15.77 36.59 -11.33
CA LEU A 406 16.42 37.65 -10.55
C LEU A 406 17.17 37.12 -9.32
N MET A 407 16.95 35.90 -8.91
CA MET A 407 17.59 35.28 -7.73
C MET A 407 19.04 34.89 -7.97
N LEU A 408 19.50 34.90 -9.23
CA LEU A 408 20.93 34.80 -9.56
C LEU A 408 21.76 35.94 -8.96
N VAL A 409 21.13 37.06 -8.59
CA VAL A 409 21.77 38.17 -7.87
C VAL A 409 22.42 37.73 -6.56
N THR A 410 21.99 36.60 -5.98
CA THR A 410 22.59 36.03 -4.77
C THR A 410 24.07 35.77 -4.92
N ALA A 411 24.54 35.47 -6.14
CA ALA A 411 25.97 35.30 -6.43
C ALA A 411 26.76 36.62 -6.31
N LEU A 412 26.15 37.77 -6.53
CA LEU A 412 26.79 39.09 -6.42
C LEU A 412 26.86 39.60 -4.96
N ALA A 413 25.93 39.15 -4.09
CA ALA A 413 25.85 39.66 -2.72
C ALA A 413 27.19 39.62 -1.92
N PRO A 414 28.03 38.57 -2.04
CA PRO A 414 29.32 38.57 -1.38
C PRO A 414 30.31 39.65 -1.85
N GLN A 415 30.12 40.15 -3.08
CA GLN A 415 31.03 41.12 -3.70
C GLN A 415 30.54 42.55 -3.55
N ILE A 416 29.24 42.81 -3.70
CA ILE A 416 28.67 44.18 -3.69
C ILE A 416 27.88 44.49 -2.42
N GLY A 417 27.67 43.51 -1.54
CA GLY A 417 26.82 43.61 -0.34
C GLY A 417 25.34 43.33 -0.64
N TYR A 418 24.63 42.90 0.40
CA TYR A 418 23.22 42.48 0.32
C TYR A 418 22.29 43.60 -0.18
N ASP A 419 22.46 44.85 0.33
CA ASP A 419 21.60 45.98 -0.01
C ASP A 419 21.74 46.39 -1.48
N ASN A 420 22.97 46.39 -1.99
CA ASN A 420 23.24 46.69 -3.40
C ASN A 420 22.72 45.59 -4.30
N ALA A 421 22.88 44.31 -3.92
CA ALA A 421 22.30 43.19 -4.64
C ALA A 421 20.75 43.28 -4.67
N THR A 422 20.15 43.65 -3.55
CA THR A 422 18.68 43.92 -3.47
C THR A 422 18.26 45.05 -4.42
N THR A 423 19.05 46.12 -4.48
CA THR A 423 18.78 47.25 -5.37
C THR A 423 18.82 46.85 -6.84
N VAL A 424 19.84 46.06 -7.24
CA VAL A 424 19.98 45.50 -8.60
C VAL A 424 18.72 44.70 -8.96
N ALA A 425 18.35 43.71 -8.13
CA ALA A 425 17.22 42.84 -8.41
C ALA A 425 15.88 43.61 -8.51
N LYS A 426 15.62 44.53 -7.58
CA LYS A 426 14.39 45.36 -7.60
C LYS A 426 14.33 46.30 -8.80
N THR A 427 15.47 46.89 -9.20
CA THR A 427 15.55 47.76 -10.35
C THR A 427 15.33 47.00 -11.64
N ALA A 428 15.99 45.86 -11.79
CA ALA A 428 15.79 44.95 -12.92
C ALA A 428 14.31 44.54 -13.06
N HIS A 429 13.68 44.12 -11.98
CA HIS A 429 12.27 43.78 -11.97
C HIS A 429 11.36 44.95 -12.40
N LYS A 430 11.60 46.10 -11.84
CA LYS A 430 10.80 47.34 -12.14
C LYS A 430 10.94 47.76 -13.59
N ASN A 431 12.15 47.67 -14.13
CA ASN A 431 12.46 48.17 -15.49
C ASN A 431 12.21 47.08 -16.55
N GLY A 432 11.99 45.81 -16.18
CA GLY A 432 11.89 44.71 -17.12
C GLY A 432 13.21 44.38 -17.81
N THR A 433 14.35 44.65 -17.16
CA THR A 433 15.71 44.47 -17.63
C THR A 433 16.37 43.25 -16.98
N THR A 434 17.55 42.90 -17.43
CA THR A 434 18.33 41.79 -16.83
C THR A 434 19.13 42.26 -15.62
N LEU A 435 19.53 41.32 -14.75
CA LEU A 435 20.43 41.62 -13.63
C LEU A 435 21.75 42.20 -14.10
N LYS A 436 22.30 41.74 -15.25
CA LYS A 436 23.54 42.20 -15.84
C LYS A 436 23.44 43.68 -16.23
N GLU A 437 22.40 44.04 -16.99
CA GLU A 437 22.20 45.39 -17.42
C GLU A 437 22.11 46.35 -16.24
N GLU A 438 21.33 46.03 -15.22
CA GLU A 438 21.15 46.92 -14.06
C GLU A 438 22.39 46.96 -13.14
N ALA A 439 23.11 45.84 -12.94
CA ALA A 439 24.30 45.86 -12.12
C ALA A 439 25.42 46.75 -12.70
N ILE A 440 25.53 46.76 -14.05
CA ILE A 440 26.47 47.63 -14.78
C ILE A 440 25.98 49.06 -14.76
N ALA A 441 24.68 49.31 -15.09
CA ALA A 441 24.14 50.68 -15.14
C ALA A 441 24.20 51.39 -13.78
N LEU A 442 24.01 50.66 -12.69
CA LEU A 442 24.15 51.16 -11.32
C LEU A 442 25.63 51.31 -10.86
N GLY A 443 26.57 50.88 -11.66
CA GLY A 443 28.02 50.99 -11.37
C GLY A 443 28.53 50.05 -10.29
N PHE A 444 27.83 48.99 -9.95
CA PHE A 444 28.27 48.04 -8.92
C PHE A 444 29.29 47.04 -9.39
N VAL A 445 29.24 46.65 -10.67
CA VAL A 445 30.23 45.75 -11.32
C VAL A 445 30.37 46.09 -12.80
N ASP A 446 31.49 45.73 -13.41
CA ASP A 446 31.64 45.70 -14.86
C ASP A 446 31.15 44.35 -15.46
N GLU A 447 31.09 44.27 -16.79
CA GLU A 447 30.61 43.11 -17.51
C GLU A 447 31.43 41.85 -17.22
N ASP A 448 32.76 41.97 -17.25
CA ASP A 448 33.69 40.86 -17.00
C ASP A 448 33.53 40.31 -15.58
N THR A 449 33.35 41.19 -14.61
CA THR A 449 33.12 40.81 -13.21
C THR A 449 31.75 40.13 -13.05
N PHE A 450 30.69 40.64 -13.70
CA PHE A 450 29.36 40.01 -13.65
C PHE A 450 29.42 38.58 -14.21
N ASP A 451 29.98 38.39 -15.41
CA ASP A 451 30.06 37.10 -16.08
C ASP A 451 30.95 36.08 -15.34
N ARG A 452 31.95 36.56 -14.60
CA ARG A 452 32.78 35.72 -13.76
C ARG A 452 32.10 35.30 -12.47
N VAL A 453 31.28 36.15 -11.88
CA VAL A 453 30.67 35.93 -10.54
C VAL A 453 29.32 35.24 -10.64
N VAL A 454 28.45 35.68 -11.57
CA VAL A 454 27.10 35.14 -11.72
C VAL A 454 27.15 33.93 -12.63
N ARG A 455 27.55 32.83 -12.07
CA ARG A 455 27.62 31.52 -12.75
C ARG A 455 26.77 30.51 -12.01
N PRO A 456 25.64 30.10 -12.59
CA PRO A 456 24.74 29.11 -11.96
C PRO A 456 25.44 27.82 -11.55
N GLU A 457 26.46 27.41 -12.33
CA GLU A 457 27.26 26.19 -12.05
C GLU A 457 27.97 26.26 -10.68
N ASN A 458 28.30 27.46 -10.22
CA ASN A 458 28.96 27.69 -8.93
C ASN A 458 27.96 27.88 -7.77
N MET A 459 26.67 27.76 -8.03
CA MET A 459 25.59 28.00 -7.05
C MET A 459 24.88 26.71 -6.61
N VAL A 460 25.23 25.56 -7.15
CA VAL A 460 24.53 24.28 -6.93
C VAL A 460 25.16 23.42 -5.82
N GLY A 461 26.10 23.96 -5.07
CA GLY A 461 26.75 23.26 -3.97
C GLY A 461 27.55 24.18 -3.08
N PRO A 462 28.10 23.68 -1.96
CA PRO A 462 29.01 24.45 -1.11
C PRO A 462 30.29 24.81 -1.87
N LYS A 463 30.78 26.02 -1.63
CA LYS A 463 32.10 26.43 -2.15
C LYS A 463 33.19 25.66 -1.41
N GLY A 464 34.13 25.07 -2.16
CA GLY A 464 35.34 24.43 -1.61
C GLY A 464 36.34 25.40 -1.02
#